data_fa2630a0361e0b8da1a7f2d7162f577a
#
_entry.id   fa2630a0361e0b8da1a7f2d7162f577a
#
_cell.length_a   1.000
_cell.length_b   1.000
_cell.length_c   1.000
_cell.angle_alpha   90.00
_cell.angle_beta   90.00
_cell.angle_gamma   90.00
#
_symmetry.space_group_name_H-M   'P 1'
#
loop_
_entity.id
_entity.type
_entity.pdbx_description
1 polymer ?
#
loop_
_entity_poly.entity_id
_entity_poly.type
_entity_poly.pdbx_seq_one_letter_code
_entity_poly.pdbx_strand_id
1 'polypeptide(L)'
;MFLIRLVYTSKISTSFASEDIDKILQTACHRNEINNITGMLCFNRKYFLQCLEGSRDEVNRTYHRILNDPRHSDVIMLDYQEIPARAF
;
A
#
# COMPACT_ATOMS: atom_id res chain seq x y z
N MET A 1 -17.96 12.37 -4.41
CA MET A 1 -17.11 11.16 -4.29
C MET A 1 -16.25 11.29 -3.03
N PHE A 2 -16.26 10.27 -2.22
CA PHE A 2 -15.49 10.30 -0.98
C PHE A 2 -14.10 9.71 -1.22
N LEU A 3 -13.10 10.40 -0.71
CA LEU A 3 -11.74 9.90 -0.66
C LEU A 3 -11.51 9.18 0.66
N ILE A 4 -10.72 8.12 0.61
CA ILE A 4 -10.33 7.33 1.78
C ILE A 4 -8.83 7.39 1.92
N ARG A 5 -8.37 7.48 3.16
CA ARG A 5 -6.98 7.23 3.54
C ARG A 5 -6.92 5.92 4.32
N LEU A 6 -6.07 5.02 3.88
CA LEU A 6 -5.78 3.77 4.57
C LEU A 6 -4.29 3.70 4.84
N VAL A 7 -3.91 3.42 6.08
CA VAL A 7 -2.52 3.24 6.48
C VAL A 7 -2.36 1.84 7.03
N TYR A 8 -1.38 1.12 6.54
CA TYR A 8 -1.06 -0.21 7.03
C TYR A 8 0.44 -0.41 7.16
N THR A 9 0.81 -1.37 7.98
CA THR A 9 2.17 -1.91 8.06
C THR A 9 2.14 -3.39 7.75
N SER A 10 3.23 -3.91 7.21
CA SER A 10 3.40 -5.33 6.97
C SER A 10 4.85 -5.74 7.16
N LYS A 11 5.06 -7.03 7.45
CA LYS A 11 6.40 -7.60 7.44
C LYS A 11 6.78 -8.02 6.04
N ILE A 12 8.03 -7.77 5.68
CA ILE A 12 8.61 -8.26 4.44
C ILE A 12 8.96 -9.74 4.66
N SER A 13 8.56 -10.59 3.72
CA SER A 13 8.93 -12.00 3.75
C SER A 13 10.46 -12.16 3.65
N THR A 14 11.02 -13.08 4.43
CA THR A 14 12.47 -13.22 4.64
C THR A 14 13.28 -13.63 3.42
N SER A 15 12.62 -13.97 2.32
CA SER A 15 13.29 -14.46 1.11
C SER A 15 13.62 -13.37 0.08
N PHE A 16 13.47 -12.09 0.42
CA PHE A 16 13.65 -11.01 -0.54
C PHE A 16 15.06 -10.45 -0.59
N ALA A 17 15.60 -10.40 -1.81
CA ALA A 17 16.73 -9.56 -2.15
C ALA A 17 16.27 -8.12 -2.39
N SER A 18 17.20 -7.15 -2.35
CA SER A 18 16.89 -5.75 -2.62
C SER A 18 16.25 -5.52 -4.01
N GLU A 19 16.58 -6.36 -4.98
CA GLU A 19 15.99 -6.32 -6.33
C GLU A 19 14.50 -6.60 -6.32
N ASP A 20 14.04 -7.51 -5.44
CA ASP A 20 12.61 -7.83 -5.30
C ASP A 20 11.83 -6.65 -4.73
N ILE A 21 12.44 -5.89 -3.83
CA ILE A 21 11.84 -4.68 -3.27
C ILE A 21 11.62 -3.64 -4.38
N ASP A 22 12.61 -3.44 -5.25
CA ASP A 22 12.50 -2.51 -6.37
C ASP A 22 11.35 -2.89 -7.31
N LYS A 23 11.19 -4.19 -7.60
CA LYS A 23 10.09 -4.68 -8.42
C LYS A 23 8.73 -4.45 -7.76
N ILE A 24 8.64 -4.67 -6.44
CA ILE A 24 7.41 -4.40 -5.68
C ILE A 24 7.04 -2.92 -5.78
N LEU A 25 8.01 -2.03 -5.59
CA LEU A 25 7.80 -0.59 -5.67
C LEU A 25 7.32 -0.17 -7.05
N GLN A 26 7.97 -0.65 -8.11
CA GLN A 26 7.60 -0.34 -9.49
C GLN A 26 6.19 -0.82 -9.81
N THR A 27 5.84 -2.03 -9.41
CA THR A 27 4.51 -2.60 -9.63
C THR A 27 3.45 -1.81 -8.87
N ALA A 28 3.72 -1.48 -7.62
CA ALA A 28 2.79 -0.71 -6.79
C ALA A 28 2.57 0.69 -7.36
N CYS A 29 3.62 1.40 -7.76
CA CYS A 29 3.51 2.72 -8.36
C CYS A 29 2.69 2.68 -9.66
N HIS A 30 2.93 1.71 -10.52
CA HIS A 30 2.22 1.56 -11.78
C HIS A 30 0.73 1.29 -11.55
N ARG A 31 0.39 0.35 -10.67
CA ARG A 31 -1.01 0.03 -10.36
C ARG A 31 -1.72 1.19 -9.68
N ASN A 32 -1.06 1.88 -8.77
CA ASN A 32 -1.63 3.03 -8.09
C ASN A 32 -1.92 4.16 -9.07
N GLU A 33 -1.05 4.41 -10.02
CA GLU A 33 -1.25 5.39 -11.07
C GLU A 33 -2.50 5.07 -11.90
N ILE A 34 -2.64 3.83 -12.37
CA ILE A 34 -3.80 3.38 -13.15
C ILE A 34 -5.10 3.52 -12.33
N ASN A 35 -5.07 3.19 -11.06
CA ASN A 35 -6.24 3.18 -10.18
C ASN A 35 -6.50 4.52 -9.49
N ASN A 36 -5.74 5.55 -9.86
CA ASN A 36 -5.85 6.89 -9.28
C ASN A 36 -5.66 6.88 -7.75
N ILE A 37 -4.71 6.09 -7.29
CA ILE A 37 -4.30 6.03 -5.89
C ILE A 37 -3.01 6.80 -5.73
N THR A 38 -2.96 7.65 -4.72
CA THR A 38 -1.75 8.35 -4.31
C THR A 38 -1.38 7.95 -2.89
N GLY A 39 -0.18 8.29 -2.45
CA GLY A 39 0.23 7.99 -1.10
C GLY A 39 1.74 8.01 -0.93
N MET A 40 2.17 7.37 0.15
CA MET A 40 3.58 7.32 0.53
C MET A 40 3.93 5.91 0.98
N LEU A 41 5.11 5.44 0.62
CA LEU A 41 5.64 4.16 1.04
C LEU A 41 6.98 4.36 1.72
N CYS A 42 7.07 3.86 2.95
CA CYS A 42 8.31 3.77 3.71
C CYS A 42 8.64 2.31 3.94
N PHE A 43 9.89 1.95 3.88
CA PHE A 43 10.30 0.58 4.13
C PHE A 43 11.71 0.51 4.70
N ASN A 44 11.98 -0.59 5.39
CA ASN A 44 13.31 -0.98 5.80
C ASN A 44 13.47 -2.48 5.50
N ARG A 45 14.48 -3.13 6.07
CA ARG A 45 14.74 -4.55 5.77
C ARG A 45 13.68 -5.51 6.28
N LYS A 46 12.81 -5.06 7.20
CA LYS A 46 11.83 -5.92 7.88
C LYS A 46 10.39 -5.55 7.59
N TYR A 47 10.11 -4.26 7.40
CA TYR A 47 8.74 -3.75 7.38
C TYR A 47 8.49 -2.80 6.22
N PHE A 48 7.24 -2.83 5.74
CA PHE A 48 6.64 -1.76 4.95
C PHE A 48 5.68 -0.96 5.83
N LEU A 49 5.61 0.34 5.58
CA LEU A 49 4.57 1.24 6.07
C LEU A 49 4.06 2.00 4.86
N GLN A 50 2.78 1.86 4.54
CA GLN A 50 2.21 2.51 3.38
C GLN A 50 0.93 3.27 3.72
N CYS A 51 0.81 4.46 3.16
CA CYS A 51 -0.40 5.26 3.15
C CYS A 51 -0.98 5.25 1.74
N LEU A 52 -2.27 4.93 1.61
CA LEU A 52 -2.99 4.92 0.35
C LEU A 52 -4.13 5.94 0.42
N GLU A 53 -4.26 6.77 -0.61
CA GLU A 53 -5.36 7.72 -0.72
C GLU A 53 -6.02 7.59 -2.09
N GLY A 54 -7.35 7.49 -2.11
CA GLY A 54 -8.11 7.34 -3.33
C GLY A 54 -9.57 7.08 -3.07
N SER A 55 -10.31 6.67 -4.10
CA SER A 55 -11.70 6.27 -3.92
C SER A 55 -11.79 5.04 -3.02
N ARG A 56 -12.91 4.90 -2.32
CA ARG A 56 -13.13 3.77 -1.40
C ARG A 56 -12.93 2.43 -2.10
N ASP A 57 -13.50 2.27 -3.30
CA ASP A 57 -13.43 1.01 -4.03
C ASP A 57 -12.01 0.67 -4.45
N GLU A 58 -11.26 1.63 -4.94
CA GLU A 58 -9.89 1.40 -5.41
C GLU A 58 -8.92 1.16 -4.26
N VAL A 59 -9.07 1.90 -3.15
CA VAL A 59 -8.24 1.70 -1.95
C VAL A 59 -8.51 0.31 -1.36
N ASN A 60 -9.77 -0.08 -1.23
CA ASN A 60 -10.13 -1.40 -0.70
C ASN A 60 -9.62 -2.51 -1.60
N ARG A 61 -9.76 -2.37 -2.90
CA ARG A 61 -9.29 -3.36 -3.88
C ARG A 61 -7.78 -3.52 -3.80
N THR A 62 -7.04 -2.43 -3.70
CA THR A 62 -5.59 -2.43 -3.56
C THR A 62 -5.17 -3.12 -2.26
N TYR A 63 -5.84 -2.80 -1.15
CA TYR A 63 -5.54 -3.42 0.14
C TYR A 63 -5.79 -4.93 0.12
N HIS A 64 -6.87 -5.38 -0.50
CA HIS A 64 -7.15 -6.83 -0.66
C HIS A 64 -6.07 -7.55 -1.46
N ARG A 65 -5.52 -6.91 -2.49
CA ARG A 65 -4.38 -7.49 -3.23
C ARG A 65 -3.16 -7.65 -2.33
N ILE A 66 -2.89 -6.66 -1.49
CA ILE A 66 -1.77 -6.69 -0.56
C ILE A 66 -1.94 -7.82 0.45
N LEU A 67 -3.14 -8.01 0.99
CA LEU A 67 -3.45 -9.09 1.92
C LEU A 67 -3.22 -10.46 1.33
N ASN A 68 -3.41 -10.62 0.01
CA ASN A 68 -3.25 -11.87 -0.71
C ASN A 68 -1.87 -12.03 -1.35
N ASP A 69 -0.98 -11.07 -1.19
CA ASP A 69 0.35 -11.11 -1.76
C ASP A 69 1.31 -11.82 -0.80
N PRO A 70 1.94 -12.96 -1.22
CA PRO A 70 2.82 -13.71 -0.35
C PRO A 70 4.11 -12.97 0.04
N ARG A 71 4.40 -11.84 -0.63
CA ARG A 71 5.55 -11.01 -0.29
C ARG A 71 5.33 -10.19 0.98
N HIS A 72 4.08 -10.09 1.44
CA HIS A 72 3.70 -9.41 2.68
C HIS A 72 3.20 -10.43 3.69
N SER A 73 3.54 -10.24 4.95
CA SER A 73 3.00 -11.02 6.06
C SER A 73 2.66 -10.08 7.22
N ASP A 74 1.84 -10.56 8.14
CA ASP A 74 1.41 -9.79 9.31
C ASP A 74 0.95 -8.38 8.94
N VAL A 75 0.05 -8.28 7.97
CA VAL A 75 -0.49 -7.00 7.53
C VAL A 75 -1.43 -6.47 8.62
N ILE A 76 -1.13 -5.28 9.11
CA ILE A 76 -1.91 -4.62 10.17
C ILE A 76 -2.39 -3.28 9.65
N MET A 77 -3.71 -3.07 9.65
CA MET A 77 -4.29 -1.78 9.34
C MET A 77 -4.14 -0.86 10.56
N LEU A 78 -3.52 0.29 10.36
CA LEU A 78 -3.29 1.28 11.40
C LEU A 78 -4.33 2.39 11.41
N ASP A 79 -4.85 2.75 10.23
CA ASP A 79 -5.83 3.82 10.09
C ASP A 79 -6.66 3.60 8.83
N TYR A 80 -7.94 3.98 8.90
CA TYR A 80 -8.86 3.97 7.76
C TYR A 80 -9.90 5.04 7.99
N GLN A 81 -9.90 6.09 7.17
CA GLN A 81 -10.80 7.22 7.37
C GLN A 81 -11.17 7.90 6.06
N GLU A 82 -12.32 8.55 6.06
CA GLU A 82 -12.68 9.47 4.98
C GLU A 82 -11.87 10.76 5.14
N ILE A 83 -11.43 11.29 4.01
CA ILE A 83 -10.68 12.54 3.97
C ILE A 83 -11.32 13.50 2.96
N PRO A 84 -11.30 14.82 3.23
CA PRO A 84 -11.90 15.80 2.32
C PRO A 84 -11.03 16.04 1.08
N ALA A 85 -9.74 15.82 1.18
CA ALA A 85 -8.78 16.04 0.11
C ALA A 85 -7.54 15.17 0.32
N ARG A 86 -6.80 14.93 -0.76
CA ARG A 86 -5.56 14.19 -0.71
C ARG A 86 -4.47 15.01 -0.03
N ALA A 87 -3.60 14.34 0.75
CA ALA A 87 -2.37 14.91 1.28
C ALA A 87 -1.18 14.66 0.34
N PHE A 88 -1.33 13.69 -0.56
CA PHE A 88 -0.26 13.27 -1.46
C PHE A 88 -0.66 13.33 -2.92
#